data_f7ddd2c506511a162d10bc6327a7dd67
#
_entry.id   f7ddd2c506511a162d10bc6327a7dd67
#
_cell.length_a   1.000
_cell.length_b   1.000
_cell.length_c   1.000
_cell.angle_alpha   90.00
_cell.angle_beta   90.00
_cell.angle_gamma   90.00
#
_symmetry.space_group_name_H-M   'P 1'
#
loop_
_entity.id
_entity.type
_entity.pdbx_description
1 polymer ?
#
loop_
_entity_poly.entity_id
_entity_poly.type
_entity_poly.pdbx_seq_one_letter_code
_entity_poly.pdbx_strand_id
1 'polypeptide(L)'
;MMALIDFEGCEKSRRFYAGNAGRKIGVVWNGGNWILKFPGPTGRLQGSVPSYTTAPLSEFLGSHVYGMLGIPVHETVLGIRGGKVVCACRDFTDDDWELVEFHDLKNSLSDDEPGFTESASTGSGVVLADVRAAINRIPELAGIDGVRERFWDMFVTDAFIRNIDRNNTNWGVLSDRKGHYRLAPVYDNGNSFNNKRTEAAIERRLSKDELIRQDALDVRSCYITDKGKPIALLKYIASGQDPQCTLAFGRFMERYEPDRLYSLIDSIPEQAMGVTVLPEGFKEYHKAVMAWRYENVFVPAWEDLRGSAVSGARPGDRDLGPAEPFGTGIPGVSAETRPGPVR
;
A
#
# COMPACT_ATOMS: atom_id res chain seq x y z
N MET A 1 -5.18 -1.91 -25.79
CA MET A 1 -6.12 -1.31 -24.83
C MET A 1 -6.79 -2.41 -24.05
N MET A 2 -6.80 -2.32 -22.71
CA MET A 2 -7.42 -3.30 -21.81
C MET A 2 -8.95 -3.25 -21.94
N ALA A 3 -9.61 -4.41 -21.93
CA ALA A 3 -11.06 -4.47 -21.82
C ALA A 3 -11.45 -4.53 -20.33
N LEU A 4 -12.39 -3.69 -19.90
CA LEU A 4 -12.97 -3.76 -18.57
C LEU A 4 -14.12 -4.77 -18.54
N ILE A 5 -14.32 -5.39 -17.39
CA ILE A 5 -15.40 -6.36 -17.17
C ILE A 5 -16.68 -5.64 -16.75
N ASP A 6 -17.79 -6.03 -17.36
CA ASP A 6 -19.13 -5.63 -16.89
C ASP A 6 -19.56 -6.56 -15.75
N PHE A 7 -19.66 -6.01 -14.55
CA PHE A 7 -20.08 -6.74 -13.35
C PHE A 7 -21.56 -6.54 -12.99
N GLU A 8 -22.39 -5.86 -13.82
CA GLU A 8 -23.78 -5.57 -13.48
C GLU A 8 -24.62 -6.83 -13.26
N GLY A 9 -24.45 -7.83 -14.11
CA GLY A 9 -25.21 -9.09 -14.06
C GLY A 9 -24.62 -10.16 -13.14
N CYS A 10 -23.50 -9.90 -12.45
CA CYS A 10 -22.87 -10.94 -11.63
C CYS A 10 -23.68 -11.27 -10.38
N GLU A 11 -23.86 -12.58 -10.13
CA GLU A 11 -24.51 -13.11 -8.94
C GLU A 11 -23.72 -12.71 -7.69
N LYS A 12 -24.43 -12.41 -6.59
CA LYS A 12 -23.79 -12.15 -5.30
C LYS A 12 -23.20 -13.43 -4.72
N SER A 13 -21.95 -13.34 -4.25
CA SER A 13 -21.36 -14.40 -3.46
C SER A 13 -22.12 -14.59 -2.14
N ARG A 14 -22.16 -15.82 -1.64
CA ARG A 14 -22.67 -16.13 -0.30
C ARG A 14 -21.66 -15.81 0.81
N ARG A 15 -20.42 -15.50 0.45
CA ARG A 15 -19.37 -15.13 1.40
C ARG A 15 -19.51 -13.67 1.82
N PHE A 16 -19.28 -13.40 3.10
CA PHE A 16 -19.25 -12.05 3.65
C PHE A 16 -17.80 -11.60 3.81
N TYR A 17 -17.53 -10.39 3.38
CA TYR A 17 -16.18 -9.79 3.46
C TYR A 17 -16.23 -8.60 4.40
N ALA A 18 -15.52 -8.73 5.53
CA ALA A 18 -15.39 -7.67 6.53
C ALA A 18 -14.44 -6.54 6.05
N GLY A 19 -14.41 -5.44 6.75
CA GLY A 19 -13.49 -4.33 6.56
C GLY A 19 -14.17 -2.97 6.46
N ASN A 20 -13.53 -1.95 7.02
CA ASN A 20 -14.09 -0.61 7.21
C ASN A 20 -13.83 0.35 6.04
N ALA A 21 -12.94 0.01 5.11
CA ALA A 21 -12.53 0.88 4.02
C ALA A 21 -13.39 0.68 2.76
N GLY A 22 -14.35 1.58 2.56
CA GLY A 22 -15.14 1.65 1.34
C GLY A 22 -16.21 0.56 1.22
N ARG A 23 -17.03 0.64 0.15
CA ARG A 23 -18.05 -0.37 -0.17
C ARG A 23 -17.38 -1.58 -0.81
N LYS A 24 -17.64 -2.77 -0.27
CA LYS A 24 -17.21 -4.07 -0.82
C LYS A 24 -18.44 -4.94 -1.03
N ILE A 25 -18.48 -5.71 -2.10
CA ILE A 25 -19.48 -6.76 -2.31
C ILE A 25 -18.80 -8.00 -2.86
N GLY A 26 -19.22 -9.16 -2.38
CA GLY A 26 -18.83 -10.43 -2.97
C GLY A 26 -19.67 -10.74 -4.19
N VAL A 27 -19.04 -11.23 -5.25
CA VAL A 27 -19.71 -11.74 -6.47
C VAL A 27 -19.10 -13.06 -6.89
N VAL A 28 -19.89 -13.86 -7.63
CA VAL A 28 -19.39 -15.02 -8.34
C VAL A 28 -19.12 -14.61 -9.78
N TRP A 29 -17.89 -14.76 -10.22
CA TRP A 29 -17.48 -14.46 -11.59
C TRP A 29 -16.42 -15.45 -12.05
N ASN A 30 -16.50 -15.89 -13.30
CA ASN A 30 -15.57 -16.85 -13.90
C ASN A 30 -15.29 -18.08 -13.01
N GLY A 31 -16.34 -18.64 -12.40
CA GLY A 31 -16.27 -19.84 -11.55
C GLY A 31 -15.63 -19.64 -10.17
N GLY A 32 -15.33 -18.40 -9.77
CA GLY A 32 -14.72 -18.10 -8.47
C GLY A 32 -15.45 -17.02 -7.69
N ASN A 33 -15.11 -16.88 -6.41
CA ASN A 33 -15.54 -15.77 -5.57
C ASN A 33 -14.60 -14.58 -5.76
N TRP A 34 -15.20 -13.39 -5.92
CA TRP A 34 -14.48 -12.13 -6.10
C TRP A 34 -15.04 -11.06 -5.20
N ILE A 35 -14.18 -10.18 -4.75
CA ILE A 35 -14.51 -9.00 -3.93
C ILE A 35 -14.45 -7.78 -4.84
N LEU A 36 -15.60 -7.16 -5.12
CA LEU A 36 -15.62 -5.88 -5.81
C LEU A 36 -15.37 -4.75 -4.82
N LYS A 37 -14.23 -4.08 -4.95
CA LYS A 37 -13.88 -2.86 -4.20
C LYS A 37 -14.36 -1.64 -4.98
N PHE A 38 -15.20 -0.82 -4.36
CA PHE A 38 -15.74 0.42 -4.94
C PHE A 38 -14.90 1.63 -4.54
N PRO A 39 -14.96 2.73 -5.32
CA PRO A 39 -14.36 4.00 -4.91
C PRO A 39 -14.94 4.46 -3.57
N GLY A 40 -14.05 4.85 -2.65
CA GLY A 40 -14.46 5.40 -1.36
C GLY A 40 -14.98 6.84 -1.49
N PRO A 41 -16.10 7.21 -0.81
CA PRO A 41 -16.54 8.60 -0.76
C PRO A 41 -15.57 9.46 0.05
N THR A 42 -15.36 10.70 -0.40
CA THR A 42 -14.41 11.63 0.22
C THR A 42 -15.08 12.75 1.01
N GLY A 43 -16.41 12.77 1.10
CA GLY A 43 -17.17 13.86 1.71
C GLY A 43 -16.83 14.17 3.17
N ARG A 44 -16.07 13.29 3.86
CA ARG A 44 -15.56 13.53 5.22
C ARG A 44 -14.12 14.06 5.23
N LEU A 45 -13.47 14.16 4.07
CA LEU A 45 -12.11 14.66 3.97
C LEU A 45 -12.14 16.18 3.78
N GLN A 46 -11.18 16.87 4.37
CA GLN A 46 -11.02 18.32 4.20
C GLN A 46 -10.13 18.63 3.00
N GLY A 47 -10.35 19.78 2.39
CA GLY A 47 -9.56 20.28 1.25
C GLY A 47 -10.16 19.95 -0.11
N SER A 48 -9.42 20.28 -1.17
CA SER A 48 -9.82 20.00 -2.55
C SER A 48 -9.56 18.52 -2.87
N VAL A 49 -10.58 17.70 -2.70
CA VAL A 49 -10.57 16.25 -3.00
C VAL A 49 -11.70 15.90 -3.97
N PRO A 50 -11.55 14.87 -4.82
CA PRO A 50 -12.64 14.42 -5.70
C PRO A 50 -13.77 13.84 -4.85
N SER A 51 -14.99 13.77 -5.39
CA SER A 51 -16.15 13.15 -4.68
C SER A 51 -15.90 11.69 -4.30
N TYR A 52 -15.07 11.00 -5.07
CA TYR A 52 -14.66 9.62 -4.85
C TYR A 52 -13.16 9.45 -5.07
N THR A 53 -12.56 8.51 -4.33
CA THR A 53 -11.15 8.14 -4.53
C THR A 53 -10.97 7.30 -5.80
N THR A 54 -9.74 7.24 -6.33
CA THR A 54 -9.33 6.29 -7.36
C THR A 54 -8.80 4.98 -6.77
N ALA A 55 -9.23 4.63 -5.56
CA ALA A 55 -8.77 3.42 -4.85
C ALA A 55 -8.88 2.11 -5.67
N PRO A 56 -9.94 1.87 -6.49
CA PRO A 56 -9.98 0.70 -7.36
C PRO A 56 -8.82 0.63 -8.37
N LEU A 57 -8.45 1.77 -8.96
CA LEU A 57 -7.29 1.84 -9.86
C LEU A 57 -5.98 1.62 -9.11
N SER A 58 -5.85 2.20 -7.91
CA SER A 58 -4.68 1.98 -7.05
C SER A 58 -4.54 0.53 -6.61
N GLU A 59 -5.65 -0.15 -6.26
CA GLU A 59 -5.65 -1.58 -5.96
C GLU A 59 -5.13 -2.41 -7.13
N PHE A 60 -5.67 -2.12 -8.32
CA PHE A 60 -5.27 -2.81 -9.55
C PHE A 60 -3.80 -2.57 -9.88
N LEU A 61 -3.36 -1.31 -9.98
CA LEU A 61 -1.97 -0.96 -10.32
C LEU A 61 -0.98 -1.48 -9.27
N GLY A 62 -1.29 -1.30 -7.99
CA GLY A 62 -0.44 -1.77 -6.89
C GLY A 62 -0.27 -3.28 -6.92
N SER A 63 -1.34 -4.04 -7.10
CA SER A 63 -1.28 -5.49 -7.21
C SER A 63 -0.45 -5.94 -8.40
N HIS A 64 -0.57 -5.26 -9.54
CA HIS A 64 0.24 -5.58 -10.73
C HIS A 64 1.72 -5.25 -10.53
N VAL A 65 2.08 -4.19 -9.80
CA VAL A 65 3.49 -3.91 -9.45
C VAL A 65 4.07 -5.06 -8.63
N TYR A 66 3.35 -5.56 -7.63
CA TYR A 66 3.78 -6.75 -6.87
C TYR A 66 3.97 -7.97 -7.79
N GLY A 67 3.02 -8.21 -8.70
CA GLY A 67 3.12 -9.30 -9.68
C GLY A 67 4.32 -9.15 -10.62
N MET A 68 4.64 -7.93 -11.09
CA MET A 68 5.83 -7.65 -11.91
C MET A 68 7.12 -7.96 -11.18
N LEU A 69 7.16 -7.77 -9.86
CA LEU A 69 8.30 -8.09 -9.01
C LEU A 69 8.37 -9.59 -8.65
N GLY A 70 7.43 -10.41 -9.13
CA GLY A 70 7.38 -11.84 -8.81
C GLY A 70 6.94 -12.13 -7.37
N ILE A 71 6.32 -11.16 -6.70
CA ILE A 71 5.80 -11.31 -5.34
C ILE A 71 4.36 -11.85 -5.44
N PRO A 72 4.03 -12.99 -4.81
CA PRO A 72 2.67 -13.50 -4.80
C PRO A 72 1.67 -12.47 -4.28
N VAL A 73 0.69 -12.14 -5.10
CA VAL A 73 -0.33 -11.12 -4.87
C VAL A 73 -1.68 -11.65 -5.32
N HIS A 74 -2.76 -11.17 -4.75
CA HIS A 74 -4.09 -11.57 -5.18
C HIS A 74 -4.37 -11.10 -6.62
N GLU A 75 -5.10 -11.92 -7.36
CA GLU A 75 -5.49 -11.59 -8.73
C GLU A 75 -6.48 -10.41 -8.72
N THR A 76 -6.27 -9.45 -9.63
CA THR A 76 -7.15 -8.28 -9.74
C THR A 76 -7.51 -8.00 -11.19
N VAL A 77 -8.74 -7.55 -11.42
CA VAL A 77 -9.22 -7.06 -12.71
C VAL A 77 -10.04 -5.79 -12.52
N LEU A 78 -9.99 -4.90 -13.51
CA LEU A 78 -10.85 -3.71 -13.54
C LEU A 78 -12.18 -3.99 -14.21
N GLY A 79 -13.24 -3.36 -13.72
CA GLY A 79 -14.55 -3.43 -14.32
C GLY A 79 -15.46 -2.29 -13.90
N ILE A 80 -16.71 -2.38 -14.36
CA ILE A 80 -17.76 -1.41 -14.07
C ILE A 80 -18.89 -2.10 -13.33
N ARG A 81 -19.43 -1.45 -12.30
CA ARG A 81 -20.67 -1.82 -11.63
C ARG A 81 -21.34 -0.60 -11.01
N GLY A 82 -22.63 -0.43 -11.27
CA GLY A 82 -23.42 0.72 -10.79
C GLY A 82 -22.89 2.04 -11.31
N GLY A 83 -22.44 2.10 -12.56
CA GLY A 83 -21.84 3.29 -13.18
C GLY A 83 -20.53 3.73 -12.52
N LYS A 84 -19.82 2.83 -11.85
CA LYS A 84 -18.54 3.14 -11.17
C LYS A 84 -17.46 2.15 -11.56
N VAL A 85 -16.21 2.64 -11.67
CA VAL A 85 -15.05 1.78 -11.80
C VAL A 85 -14.88 1.00 -10.49
N VAL A 86 -14.72 -0.32 -10.62
CA VAL A 86 -14.45 -1.23 -9.50
C VAL A 86 -13.18 -2.04 -9.77
N CYS A 87 -12.48 -2.41 -8.71
CA CYS A 87 -11.46 -3.44 -8.75
C CYS A 87 -12.05 -4.73 -8.21
N ALA A 88 -12.13 -5.76 -9.03
CA ALA A 88 -12.46 -7.09 -8.60
C ALA A 88 -11.18 -7.78 -8.15
N CYS A 89 -11.15 -8.20 -6.89
CA CYS A 89 -10.06 -8.93 -6.25
C CYS A 89 -10.51 -10.37 -6.08
N ARG A 90 -9.76 -11.34 -6.62
CA ARG A 90 -10.08 -12.75 -6.42
C ARG A 90 -9.94 -13.11 -4.96
N ASP A 91 -10.96 -13.78 -4.42
CA ASP A 91 -10.88 -14.38 -3.10
C ASP A 91 -9.87 -15.53 -3.13
N PHE A 92 -8.82 -15.40 -2.33
CA PHE A 92 -7.75 -16.39 -2.20
C PHE A 92 -7.96 -17.34 -1.01
N THR A 93 -9.11 -17.19 -0.30
CA THR A 93 -9.54 -18.11 0.76
C THR A 93 -10.52 -19.13 0.18
N ASP A 94 -10.61 -20.28 0.83
CA ASP A 94 -11.54 -21.35 0.47
C ASP A 94 -12.09 -22.03 1.73
N ASP A 95 -12.65 -23.22 1.61
CA ASP A 95 -13.23 -23.94 2.76
C ASP A 95 -12.15 -24.57 3.64
N ASP A 96 -10.95 -24.79 3.09
CA ASP A 96 -9.81 -25.38 3.80
C ASP A 96 -8.86 -24.31 4.37
N TRP A 97 -8.78 -23.12 3.74
CA TRP A 97 -7.84 -22.06 4.09
C TRP A 97 -8.53 -20.74 4.37
N GLU A 98 -8.35 -20.20 5.56
CA GLU A 98 -8.84 -18.88 5.97
C GLU A 98 -7.70 -17.89 6.20
N LEU A 99 -7.99 -16.60 5.99
CA LEU A 99 -7.04 -15.51 6.27
C LEU A 99 -6.99 -15.24 7.77
N VAL A 100 -5.77 -15.23 8.32
CA VAL A 100 -5.44 -14.72 9.65
C VAL A 100 -4.58 -13.48 9.47
N GLU A 101 -5.10 -12.32 9.88
CA GLU A 101 -4.36 -11.07 9.78
C GLU A 101 -3.16 -11.05 10.74
N PHE A 102 -2.07 -10.41 10.34
CA PHE A 102 -0.89 -10.26 11.21
C PHE A 102 -1.23 -9.55 12.52
N HIS A 103 -2.21 -8.65 12.49
CA HIS A 103 -2.76 -8.00 13.68
C HIS A 103 -3.18 -9.01 14.75
N ASP A 104 -3.96 -10.03 14.37
CA ASP A 104 -4.47 -11.02 15.30
C ASP A 104 -3.37 -11.90 15.86
N LEU A 105 -2.43 -12.31 14.99
CA LEU A 105 -1.25 -13.08 15.41
C LEU A 105 -0.38 -12.28 16.39
N LYS A 106 -0.11 -11.00 16.09
CA LYS A 106 0.72 -10.15 16.93
C LYS A 106 0.05 -9.90 18.29
N ASN A 107 -1.24 -9.61 18.31
CA ASN A 107 -1.94 -9.29 19.55
C ASN A 107 -2.17 -10.52 20.44
N SER A 108 -2.15 -11.74 19.89
CA SER A 108 -2.16 -12.95 20.70
C SER A 108 -0.90 -13.11 21.58
N LEU A 109 0.21 -12.48 21.22
CA LEU A 109 1.45 -12.45 22.01
C LEU A 109 1.51 -11.28 22.99
N SER A 110 0.75 -10.21 22.76
CA SER A 110 0.91 -8.96 23.54
C SER A 110 0.60 -9.10 25.02
N ASP A 111 -0.23 -10.05 25.40
CA ASP A 111 -0.60 -10.30 26.79
C ASP A 111 0.51 -11.07 27.56
N ASP A 112 1.35 -11.82 26.86
CA ASP A 112 2.35 -12.70 27.48
C ASP A 112 3.78 -12.13 27.42
N GLU A 113 4.04 -11.10 26.56
CA GLU A 113 5.39 -10.58 26.31
C GLU A 113 5.53 -9.11 26.72
N PRO A 114 6.32 -8.81 27.78
CA PRO A 114 6.61 -7.42 28.19
C PRO A 114 7.27 -6.63 27.07
N GLY A 115 6.72 -5.46 26.73
CA GLY A 115 7.28 -4.54 25.74
C GLY A 115 6.62 -4.61 24.35
N PHE A 116 5.65 -5.50 24.13
CA PHE A 116 4.78 -5.41 22.96
C PHE A 116 3.65 -4.42 23.22
N THR A 117 3.57 -3.41 22.38
CA THR A 117 2.43 -2.51 22.37
C THR A 117 1.28 -3.12 21.57
N GLU A 118 0.06 -2.99 22.10
CA GLU A 118 -1.16 -3.30 21.38
C GLU A 118 -1.16 -2.58 20.02
N SER A 119 -1.36 -3.30 18.93
CA SER A 119 -1.34 -2.69 17.60
C SER A 119 -2.61 -1.92 17.35
N ALA A 120 -2.49 -0.70 16.84
CA ALA A 120 -3.61 -0.07 16.19
C ALA A 120 -4.04 -0.92 14.98
N SER A 121 -5.31 -1.27 14.92
CA SER A 121 -5.88 -2.06 13.81
C SER A 121 -5.98 -1.26 12.51
N THR A 122 -5.93 0.07 12.59
CA THR A 122 -6.09 0.96 11.43
C THR A 122 -5.18 2.17 11.53
N GLY A 123 -4.61 2.60 10.42
CA GLY A 123 -3.89 3.86 10.29
C GLY A 123 -2.40 3.79 10.61
N SER A 124 -1.82 4.97 10.96
CA SER A 124 -0.43 5.13 11.33
C SER A 124 -0.20 4.75 12.79
N GLY A 125 0.96 4.17 13.09
CA GLY A 125 1.32 3.85 14.48
C GLY A 125 1.81 2.42 14.68
N VAL A 126 2.13 1.73 13.60
CA VAL A 126 2.74 0.38 13.65
C VAL A 126 4.20 0.49 14.06
N VAL A 127 4.56 0.01 15.23
CA VAL A 127 5.96 0.01 15.69
C VAL A 127 6.76 -1.02 14.88
N LEU A 128 7.71 -0.55 14.08
CA LEU A 128 8.49 -1.42 13.18
C LEU A 128 9.30 -2.47 13.95
N ALA A 129 9.84 -2.11 15.11
CA ALA A 129 10.58 -3.05 15.96
C ALA A 129 9.69 -4.20 16.44
N ASP A 130 8.43 -3.93 16.79
CA ASP A 130 7.48 -4.95 17.24
C ASP A 130 7.11 -5.90 16.11
N VAL A 131 6.91 -5.39 14.89
CA VAL A 131 6.66 -6.24 13.70
C VAL A 131 7.82 -7.21 13.48
N ARG A 132 9.05 -6.71 13.52
CA ARG A 132 10.26 -7.52 13.34
C ARG A 132 10.43 -8.56 14.45
N ALA A 133 10.14 -8.19 15.69
CA ALA A 133 10.18 -9.10 16.82
C ALA A 133 9.09 -10.18 16.70
N ALA A 134 7.86 -9.81 16.33
CA ALA A 134 6.76 -10.74 16.14
C ALA A 134 7.05 -11.77 15.04
N ILE A 135 7.58 -11.35 13.88
CA ILE A 135 7.98 -12.27 12.80
C ILE A 135 8.97 -13.35 13.29
N ASN A 136 9.83 -13.02 14.24
CA ASN A 136 10.84 -13.95 14.76
C ASN A 136 10.35 -14.83 15.92
N ARG A 137 9.30 -14.42 16.64
CA ARG A 137 8.87 -15.03 17.89
C ARG A 137 7.56 -15.81 17.79
N ILE A 138 6.65 -15.38 16.89
CA ILE A 138 5.38 -16.07 16.68
C ILE A 138 5.66 -17.42 15.99
N PRO A 139 5.35 -18.57 16.63
CA PRO A 139 5.64 -19.89 16.07
C PRO A 139 5.01 -20.11 14.70
N GLU A 140 3.78 -19.61 14.51
CA GLU A 140 3.01 -19.68 13.27
C GLU A 140 3.68 -18.93 12.11
N LEU A 141 4.48 -17.89 12.42
CA LEU A 141 5.25 -17.14 11.43
C LEU A 141 6.67 -17.69 11.26
N ALA A 142 7.32 -18.03 12.37
CA ALA A 142 8.71 -18.52 12.35
C ALA A 142 8.86 -19.84 11.57
N GLY A 143 7.81 -20.65 11.50
CA GLY A 143 7.75 -21.89 10.72
C GLY A 143 7.47 -21.73 9.23
N ILE A 144 7.17 -20.52 8.76
CA ILE A 144 6.88 -20.26 7.34
C ILE A 144 8.11 -19.68 6.64
N ASP A 145 8.56 -20.36 5.58
CA ASP A 145 9.66 -19.84 4.76
C ASP A 145 9.28 -18.52 4.09
N GLY A 146 10.21 -17.56 4.10
CA GLY A 146 10.09 -16.32 3.35
C GLY A 146 9.22 -15.21 4.00
N VAL A 147 8.74 -15.36 5.25
CA VAL A 147 7.94 -14.31 5.93
C VAL A 147 8.73 -13.00 6.06
N ARG A 148 9.98 -13.11 6.49
CA ARG A 148 10.85 -11.94 6.68
C ARG A 148 11.15 -11.25 5.34
N GLU A 149 11.44 -12.05 4.33
CA GLU A 149 11.65 -11.56 2.96
C GLU A 149 10.42 -10.85 2.43
N ARG A 150 9.24 -11.45 2.62
CA ARG A 150 7.95 -10.88 2.19
C ARG A 150 7.67 -9.56 2.87
N PHE A 151 7.92 -9.45 4.17
CA PHE A 151 7.72 -8.21 4.91
C PHE A 151 8.58 -7.07 4.33
N TRP A 152 9.88 -7.32 4.09
CA TRP A 152 10.75 -6.31 3.53
C TRP A 152 10.48 -6.02 2.04
N ASP A 153 10.07 -7.02 1.27
CA ASP A 153 9.62 -6.82 -0.11
C ASP A 153 8.38 -5.90 -0.15
N MET A 154 7.42 -6.10 0.77
CA MET A 154 6.28 -5.18 0.92
C MET A 154 6.74 -3.78 1.35
N PHE A 155 7.63 -3.66 2.31
CA PHE A 155 8.13 -2.38 2.81
C PHE A 155 8.75 -1.54 1.69
N VAL A 156 9.58 -2.13 0.83
CA VAL A 156 10.21 -1.46 -0.31
C VAL A 156 9.20 -1.14 -1.40
N THR A 157 8.36 -2.11 -1.75
CA THR A 157 7.35 -1.93 -2.82
C THR A 157 6.30 -0.89 -2.41
N ASP A 158 5.82 -0.92 -1.17
CA ASP A 158 4.88 0.07 -0.64
C ASP A 158 5.49 1.49 -0.61
N ALA A 159 6.79 1.62 -0.29
CA ALA A 159 7.49 2.88 -0.43
C ALA A 159 7.51 3.37 -1.89
N PHE A 160 7.73 2.46 -2.83
CA PHE A 160 7.74 2.80 -4.27
C PHE A 160 6.38 3.24 -4.78
N ILE A 161 5.32 2.46 -4.54
CA ILE A 161 3.96 2.79 -5.01
C ILE A 161 3.24 3.80 -4.10
N ARG A 162 3.87 4.23 -3.01
CA ARG A 162 3.29 5.11 -2.00
C ARG A 162 2.03 4.49 -1.34
N ASN A 163 2.07 3.23 -0.99
CA ASN A 163 1.03 2.64 -0.17
C ASN A 163 1.23 3.07 1.29
N ILE A 164 0.33 3.90 1.78
CA ILE A 164 0.44 4.51 3.12
C ILE A 164 -0.28 3.73 4.21
N ASP A 165 -0.84 2.58 3.89
CA ASP A 165 -1.77 1.85 4.76
C ASP A 165 -1.43 0.35 4.90
N ARG A 166 -0.15 -0.03 4.78
CA ARG A 166 0.29 -1.40 5.06
C ARG A 166 0.37 -1.64 6.57
N ASN A 167 -0.74 -1.40 7.26
CA ASN A 167 -0.84 -1.69 8.69
C ASN A 167 -1.00 -3.20 8.93
N ASN A 168 -1.06 -3.61 10.20
CA ASN A 168 -1.07 -5.01 10.60
C ASN A 168 -2.31 -5.81 10.14
N THR A 169 -3.38 -5.17 9.68
CA THR A 169 -4.57 -5.84 9.14
C THR A 169 -4.50 -6.06 7.63
N ASN A 170 -3.52 -5.46 6.95
CA ASN A 170 -3.40 -5.47 5.49
C ASN A 170 -2.35 -6.46 4.98
N TRP A 171 -1.95 -7.43 5.80
CA TRP A 171 -1.16 -8.60 5.45
C TRP A 171 -1.32 -9.69 6.50
N GLY A 172 -0.94 -10.93 6.19
CA GLY A 172 -1.09 -12.04 7.12
C GLY A 172 -0.73 -13.38 6.50
N VAL A 173 -1.31 -14.42 7.07
CA VAL A 173 -1.11 -15.81 6.66
C VAL A 173 -2.43 -16.48 6.35
N LEU A 174 -2.39 -17.60 5.66
CA LEU A 174 -3.50 -18.52 5.53
C LEU A 174 -3.31 -19.65 6.54
N SER A 175 -4.38 -20.03 7.23
CA SER A 175 -4.45 -21.17 8.18
C SER A 175 -5.44 -22.20 7.69
N ASP A 176 -5.10 -23.49 7.83
CA ASP A 176 -5.99 -24.62 7.52
C ASP A 176 -6.75 -25.15 8.75
N ARG A 177 -6.70 -24.44 9.88
CA ARG A 177 -7.28 -24.86 11.17
C ARG A 177 -6.75 -26.17 11.75
N LYS A 178 -5.76 -26.81 11.12
CA LYS A 178 -5.06 -28.02 11.59
C LYS A 178 -3.67 -27.69 12.11
N GLY A 179 -3.31 -26.39 12.14
CA GLY A 179 -2.01 -25.91 12.59
C GLY A 179 -1.00 -25.73 11.45
N HIS A 180 -1.42 -25.80 10.19
CA HIS A 180 -0.56 -25.44 9.08
C HIS A 180 -0.81 -24.00 8.66
N TYR A 181 0.27 -23.28 8.39
CA TYR A 181 0.25 -21.88 7.99
C TYR A 181 1.09 -21.68 6.74
N ARG A 182 0.66 -20.77 5.88
CA ARG A 182 1.43 -20.30 4.72
C ARG A 182 1.19 -18.81 4.50
N LEU A 183 2.12 -18.12 3.85
CA LEU A 183 1.94 -16.70 3.53
C LEU A 183 0.67 -16.48 2.69
N ALA A 184 -0.16 -15.54 3.09
CA ALA A 184 -1.19 -15.02 2.23
C ALA A 184 -0.55 -14.26 1.04
N PRO A 185 -1.16 -14.24 -0.14
CA PRO A 185 -0.74 -13.32 -1.19
C PRO A 185 -0.89 -11.88 -0.69
N VAL A 186 -0.11 -10.94 -1.25
CA VAL A 186 -0.27 -9.52 -0.90
C VAL A 186 -1.65 -9.03 -1.35
N TYR A 187 -2.32 -8.25 -0.51
CA TYR A 187 -3.65 -7.68 -0.75
C TYR A 187 -3.74 -6.26 -0.20
N ASP A 188 -4.84 -5.58 -0.48
CA ASP A 188 -5.17 -4.25 0.05
C ASP A 188 -4.16 -3.15 -0.35
N ASN A 189 -3.99 -2.97 -1.67
CA ASN A 189 -3.11 -1.96 -2.26
C ASN A 189 -3.83 -0.65 -2.61
N GLY A 190 -5.10 -0.49 -2.23
CA GLY A 190 -5.97 0.61 -2.65
C GLY A 190 -5.57 2.00 -2.13
N ASN A 191 -4.72 2.09 -1.12
CA ASN A 191 -4.21 3.37 -0.58
C ASN A 191 -2.87 3.80 -1.19
N SER A 192 -2.60 3.42 -2.43
CA SER A 192 -1.40 3.79 -3.20
C SER A 192 -1.68 4.85 -4.28
N PHE A 193 -0.67 5.25 -5.03
CA PHE A 193 -0.74 6.13 -6.22
C PHE A 193 -1.48 7.46 -6.02
N ASN A 194 -1.41 8.09 -4.84
CA ASN A 194 -2.06 9.39 -4.59
C ASN A 194 -3.57 9.42 -4.92
N ASN A 195 -4.31 8.40 -4.57
CA ASN A 195 -5.69 8.08 -4.97
C ASN A 195 -6.78 9.09 -4.58
N LYS A 196 -6.42 10.30 -4.10
CA LYS A 196 -7.34 11.37 -3.67
C LYS A 196 -7.08 12.69 -4.40
N ARG A 197 -6.45 12.65 -5.58
CA ARG A 197 -6.19 13.86 -6.39
C ARG A 197 -7.38 14.17 -7.28
N THR A 198 -7.70 15.45 -7.41
CA THR A 198 -8.64 15.95 -8.42
C THR A 198 -7.93 16.13 -9.75
N GLU A 199 -8.68 16.17 -10.86
CA GLU A 199 -8.15 16.43 -12.20
C GLU A 199 -7.40 17.78 -12.25
N ALA A 200 -8.01 18.86 -11.75
CA ALA A 200 -7.35 20.16 -11.64
C ALA A 200 -6.06 20.15 -10.80
N ALA A 201 -6.02 19.32 -9.75
CA ALA A 201 -4.81 19.16 -8.95
C ALA A 201 -3.70 18.41 -9.71
N ILE A 202 -4.06 17.50 -10.58
CA ILE A 202 -3.13 16.76 -11.45
C ILE A 202 -2.60 17.64 -12.57
N GLU A 203 -3.47 18.37 -13.28
CA GLU A 203 -3.07 19.34 -14.31
C GLU A 203 -2.06 20.35 -13.76
N ARG A 204 -2.35 20.91 -12.57
CA ARG A 204 -1.41 21.81 -11.90
C ARG A 204 -0.06 21.17 -11.62
N ARG A 205 -0.01 19.87 -11.29
CA ARG A 205 1.23 19.15 -11.01
C ARG A 205 2.03 18.88 -12.27
N LEU A 206 1.36 18.48 -13.32
CA LEU A 206 1.99 18.27 -14.63
C LEU A 206 2.57 19.56 -15.23
N SER A 207 2.05 20.73 -14.85
CA SER A 207 2.60 22.02 -15.30
C SER A 207 3.86 22.47 -14.53
N LYS A 208 4.33 21.73 -13.51
CA LYS A 208 5.46 22.14 -12.66
C LYS A 208 6.24 20.92 -12.15
N ASP A 209 7.45 20.74 -12.64
CA ASP A 209 8.34 19.62 -12.25
C ASP A 209 8.56 19.54 -10.73
N GLU A 210 8.64 20.69 -10.05
CA GLU A 210 8.78 20.74 -8.60
C GLU A 210 7.62 20.06 -7.87
N LEU A 211 6.38 20.15 -8.38
CA LEU A 211 5.23 19.49 -7.78
C LEU A 211 5.24 17.97 -8.02
N ILE A 212 5.76 17.52 -9.16
CA ILE A 212 6.02 16.09 -9.42
C ILE A 212 7.07 15.58 -8.45
N ARG A 213 8.18 16.31 -8.28
CA ARG A 213 9.23 15.98 -7.30
C ARG A 213 8.66 15.87 -5.88
N GLN A 214 7.87 16.85 -5.45
CA GLN A 214 7.23 16.83 -4.12
C GLN A 214 6.36 15.60 -3.92
N ASP A 215 5.50 15.24 -4.89
CA ASP A 215 4.66 14.05 -4.80
C ASP A 215 5.48 12.75 -4.88
N ALA A 216 6.59 12.74 -5.59
CA ALA A 216 7.51 11.61 -5.65
C ALA A 216 8.22 11.37 -4.30
N LEU A 217 8.52 12.43 -3.56
CA LEU A 217 9.17 12.36 -2.24
C LEU A 217 8.17 12.22 -1.08
N ASP A 218 6.88 12.60 -1.24
CA ASP A 218 5.85 12.48 -0.19
C ASP A 218 5.42 11.02 -0.02
N VAL A 219 6.31 10.21 0.55
CA VAL A 219 6.03 8.82 0.89
C VAL A 219 5.83 8.71 2.40
N ARG A 220 4.57 8.74 2.80
CA ARG A 220 4.17 8.57 4.19
C ARG A 220 4.23 7.10 4.59
N SER A 221 4.44 6.85 5.89
CA SER A 221 4.53 5.51 6.46
C SER A 221 3.44 5.28 7.50
N CYS A 222 2.91 4.07 7.58
CA CYS A 222 2.19 3.60 8.74
C CYS A 222 3.14 3.22 9.88
N TYR A 223 4.43 3.01 9.57
CA TYR A 223 5.43 2.59 10.55
C TYR A 223 6.00 3.75 11.36
N ILE A 224 6.20 3.49 12.65
CA ILE A 224 6.85 4.40 13.60
C ILE A 224 8.01 3.70 14.29
N THR A 225 8.90 4.51 14.87
CA THR A 225 9.92 4.03 15.78
C THR A 225 9.31 3.68 17.16
N ASP A 226 10.06 3.02 18.02
CA ASP A 226 9.76 2.80 19.44
C ASP A 226 9.45 4.09 20.24
N LYS A 227 9.96 5.23 19.75
CA LYS A 227 9.70 6.57 20.32
C LYS A 227 8.50 7.28 19.67
N GLY A 228 7.68 6.57 18.89
CA GLY A 228 6.48 7.13 18.23
C GLY A 228 6.78 8.07 17.05
N LYS A 229 8.01 8.15 16.55
CA LYS A 229 8.34 9.01 15.39
C LYS A 229 8.08 8.28 14.08
N PRO A 230 7.41 8.91 13.09
CA PRO A 230 7.23 8.33 11.77
C PRO A 230 8.56 7.93 11.11
N ILE A 231 8.57 6.79 10.46
CA ILE A 231 9.74 6.31 9.71
C ILE A 231 9.64 6.85 8.28
N ALA A 232 10.66 7.61 7.86
CA ALA A 232 10.80 8.08 6.49
C ALA A 232 11.28 6.91 5.61
N LEU A 233 10.35 6.22 4.92
CA LEU A 233 10.62 4.97 4.20
C LEU A 233 11.77 5.10 3.19
N LEU A 234 11.75 6.13 2.34
CA LEU A 234 12.80 6.33 1.34
C LEU A 234 14.18 6.50 1.97
N LYS A 235 14.28 7.28 3.06
CA LYS A 235 15.53 7.45 3.80
C LYS A 235 15.97 6.16 4.50
N TYR A 236 15.01 5.40 5.06
CA TYR A 236 15.29 4.12 5.70
C TYR A 236 15.89 3.12 4.71
N ILE A 237 15.29 2.99 3.53
CA ILE A 237 15.76 2.10 2.46
C ILE A 237 17.16 2.54 1.99
N ALA A 238 17.34 3.83 1.70
CA ALA A 238 18.61 4.38 1.20
C ALA A 238 19.76 4.30 2.23
N SER A 239 19.46 4.25 3.54
CA SER A 239 20.47 4.21 4.58
C SER A 239 21.26 2.90 4.66
N GLY A 240 20.69 1.80 4.14
CA GLY A 240 21.29 0.46 4.27
C GLY A 240 21.42 -0.05 5.71
N GLN A 241 20.78 0.61 6.70
CA GLN A 241 20.93 0.27 8.11
C GLN A 241 20.37 -1.11 8.48
N ASP A 242 19.44 -1.65 7.68
CA ASP A 242 18.91 -2.99 7.87
C ASP A 242 19.30 -3.88 6.67
N PRO A 243 20.14 -4.92 6.90
CA PRO A 243 20.58 -5.79 5.82
C PRO A 243 19.45 -6.51 5.08
N GLN A 244 18.36 -6.86 5.78
CA GLN A 244 17.23 -7.56 5.15
C GLN A 244 16.42 -6.61 4.26
N CYS A 245 16.27 -5.35 4.69
CA CYS A 245 15.69 -4.30 3.85
C CYS A 245 16.57 -4.06 2.61
N THR A 246 17.89 -4.02 2.76
CA THR A 246 18.82 -3.85 1.64
C THR A 246 18.75 -5.01 0.65
N LEU A 247 18.61 -6.25 1.12
CA LEU A 247 18.42 -7.40 0.25
C LEU A 247 17.08 -7.33 -0.52
N ALA A 248 16.01 -6.90 0.14
CA ALA A 248 14.72 -6.68 -0.53
C ALA A 248 14.80 -5.55 -1.56
N PHE A 249 15.52 -4.48 -1.24
CA PHE A 249 15.77 -3.39 -2.17
C PHE A 249 16.55 -3.86 -3.41
N GLY A 250 17.54 -4.73 -3.22
CA GLY A 250 18.25 -5.38 -4.34
C GLY A 250 17.31 -6.19 -5.24
N ARG A 251 16.44 -7.04 -4.64
CA ARG A 251 15.44 -7.80 -5.40
C ARG A 251 14.48 -6.89 -6.18
N PHE A 252 14.08 -5.76 -5.58
CA PHE A 252 13.26 -4.77 -6.27
C PHE A 252 13.99 -4.20 -7.48
N MET A 253 15.23 -3.73 -7.31
CA MET A 253 16.03 -3.11 -8.39
C MET A 253 16.37 -4.09 -9.52
N GLU A 254 16.51 -5.38 -9.23
CA GLU A 254 16.75 -6.43 -10.23
C GLU A 254 15.52 -6.76 -11.06
N ARG A 255 14.31 -6.59 -10.51
CA ARG A 255 13.06 -7.07 -11.11
C ARG A 255 12.15 -5.98 -11.64
N TYR A 256 12.32 -4.75 -11.16
CA TYR A 256 11.47 -3.65 -11.58
C TYR A 256 11.87 -3.15 -12.95
N GLU A 257 10.93 -3.21 -13.88
CA GLU A 257 11.04 -2.73 -15.25
C GLU A 257 10.02 -1.58 -15.45
N PRO A 258 10.47 -0.30 -15.54
CA PRO A 258 9.57 0.85 -15.67
C PRO A 258 8.57 0.72 -16.83
N ASP A 259 9.02 0.25 -17.99
CA ASP A 259 8.21 0.14 -19.21
C ASP A 259 7.03 -0.82 -19.05
N ARG A 260 7.13 -1.84 -18.18
CA ARG A 260 6.01 -2.73 -17.91
C ARG A 260 4.90 -2.01 -17.16
N LEU A 261 5.25 -1.17 -16.16
CA LEU A 261 4.28 -0.36 -15.43
C LEU A 261 3.65 0.70 -16.35
N TYR A 262 4.46 1.38 -17.16
CA TYR A 262 3.96 2.42 -18.07
C TYR A 262 3.03 1.82 -19.12
N SER A 263 3.40 0.69 -19.72
CA SER A 263 2.55 -0.04 -20.67
C SER A 263 1.23 -0.49 -20.02
N LEU A 264 1.26 -0.92 -18.76
CA LEU A 264 0.04 -1.26 -18.02
C LEU A 264 -0.87 -0.03 -17.84
N ILE A 265 -0.31 1.10 -17.39
CA ILE A 265 -1.05 2.35 -17.21
C ILE A 265 -1.68 2.80 -18.54
N ASP A 266 -0.89 2.78 -19.63
CA ASP A 266 -1.35 3.18 -20.97
C ASP A 266 -2.42 2.23 -21.54
N SER A 267 -2.41 0.97 -21.12
CA SER A 267 -3.41 -0.01 -21.55
C SER A 267 -4.82 0.25 -20.98
N ILE A 268 -4.92 0.96 -19.86
CA ILE A 268 -6.22 1.29 -19.22
C ILE A 268 -6.94 2.33 -20.09
N PRO A 269 -8.20 2.08 -20.51
CA PRO A 269 -8.92 3.05 -21.33
C PRO A 269 -9.29 4.30 -20.55
N GLU A 270 -9.41 5.43 -21.24
CA GLU A 270 -9.93 6.66 -20.62
C GLU A 270 -11.41 6.55 -20.26
N GLN A 271 -12.16 5.85 -21.09
CA GLN A 271 -13.59 5.60 -20.91
C GLN A 271 -13.96 4.15 -21.27
N ALA A 272 -14.89 3.57 -20.52
CA ALA A 272 -15.49 2.29 -20.82
C ALA A 272 -16.95 2.27 -20.35
N MET A 273 -17.86 1.70 -21.16
CA MET A 273 -19.28 1.55 -20.83
C MET A 273 -19.94 2.87 -20.35
N GLY A 274 -19.55 4.01 -20.96
CA GLY A 274 -20.07 5.33 -20.59
C GLY A 274 -19.52 5.92 -19.29
N VAL A 275 -18.51 5.28 -18.68
CA VAL A 275 -17.88 5.73 -17.42
C VAL A 275 -16.45 6.17 -17.71
N THR A 276 -16.04 7.30 -17.14
CA THR A 276 -14.62 7.72 -17.12
C THR A 276 -13.83 6.79 -16.21
N VAL A 277 -12.77 6.18 -16.76
CA VAL A 277 -11.92 5.20 -16.06
C VAL A 277 -10.62 5.84 -15.62
N LEU A 278 -9.73 6.17 -16.55
CA LEU A 278 -8.43 6.78 -16.25
C LEU A 278 -8.10 7.83 -17.33
N PRO A 279 -8.40 9.13 -17.08
CA PRO A 279 -8.08 10.21 -18.01
C PRO A 279 -6.58 10.28 -18.30
N GLU A 280 -6.21 10.76 -19.50
CA GLU A 280 -4.81 10.83 -19.95
C GLU A 280 -3.91 11.60 -18.98
N GLY A 281 -4.36 12.73 -18.46
CA GLY A 281 -3.60 13.48 -17.45
C GLY A 281 -3.27 12.68 -16.19
N PHE A 282 -4.15 11.75 -15.76
CA PHE A 282 -3.84 10.84 -14.65
C PHE A 282 -2.76 9.83 -15.03
N LYS A 283 -2.77 9.30 -16.26
CA LYS A 283 -1.74 8.38 -16.75
C LYS A 283 -0.39 9.06 -16.77
N GLU A 284 -0.31 10.24 -17.37
CA GLU A 284 0.91 11.05 -17.42
C GLU A 284 1.44 11.38 -16.02
N TYR A 285 0.56 11.78 -15.11
CA TYR A 285 0.92 12.09 -13.74
C TYR A 285 1.50 10.87 -13.00
N HIS A 286 0.84 9.72 -13.08
CA HIS A 286 1.34 8.52 -12.41
C HIS A 286 2.69 8.07 -12.99
N LYS A 287 2.84 8.09 -14.32
CA LYS A 287 4.13 7.78 -14.97
C LYS A 287 5.22 8.76 -14.53
N ALA A 288 4.94 10.07 -14.54
CA ALA A 288 5.91 11.09 -14.15
C ALA A 288 6.37 10.94 -12.68
N VAL A 289 5.45 10.72 -11.74
CA VAL A 289 5.78 10.53 -10.32
C VAL A 289 6.60 9.25 -10.11
N MET A 290 6.24 8.14 -10.77
CA MET A 290 6.96 6.87 -10.65
C MET A 290 8.34 6.93 -11.31
N ALA A 291 8.46 7.53 -12.49
CA ALA A 291 9.72 7.76 -13.17
C ALA A 291 10.66 8.60 -12.29
N TRP A 292 10.17 9.72 -11.79
CA TRP A 292 10.98 10.62 -10.95
C TRP A 292 11.49 9.89 -9.70
N ARG A 293 10.63 9.16 -9.00
CA ARG A 293 11.01 8.40 -7.79
C ARG A 293 12.04 7.32 -8.10
N TYR A 294 11.85 6.59 -9.18
CA TYR A 294 12.78 5.55 -9.59
C TYR A 294 14.15 6.12 -9.93
N GLU A 295 14.20 7.08 -10.84
CA GLU A 295 15.43 7.65 -11.40
C GLU A 295 16.22 8.51 -10.40
N ASN A 296 15.52 9.26 -9.54
CA ASN A 296 16.17 10.24 -8.66
C ASN A 296 16.28 9.78 -7.19
N VAL A 297 15.62 8.68 -6.80
CA VAL A 297 15.70 8.16 -5.44
C VAL A 297 16.20 6.72 -5.42
N PHE A 298 15.53 5.82 -6.14
CA PHE A 298 15.83 4.39 -6.07
C PHE A 298 17.16 4.04 -6.74
N VAL A 299 17.37 4.47 -7.97
CA VAL A 299 18.61 4.20 -8.70
C VAL A 299 19.83 4.75 -7.96
N PRO A 300 19.91 6.05 -7.59
CA PRO A 300 21.05 6.58 -6.86
C PRO A 300 21.28 5.92 -5.51
N ALA A 301 20.22 5.65 -4.75
CA ALA A 301 20.35 4.97 -3.46
C ALA A 301 20.93 3.56 -3.60
N TRP A 302 20.51 2.83 -4.63
CA TRP A 302 21.04 1.49 -4.91
C TRP A 302 22.51 1.51 -5.36
N GLU A 303 22.89 2.45 -6.19
CA GLU A 303 24.29 2.64 -6.62
C GLU A 303 25.20 2.96 -5.42
N ASP A 304 24.77 3.83 -4.52
CA ASP A 304 25.51 4.17 -3.32
C ASP A 304 25.69 2.98 -2.37
N LEU A 305 24.63 2.18 -2.17
CA LEU A 305 24.70 0.98 -1.33
C LEU A 305 25.66 -0.08 -1.94
N ARG A 306 25.63 -0.28 -3.24
CA ARG A 306 26.54 -1.21 -3.94
C ARG A 306 27.98 -0.72 -3.89
N GLY A 307 28.19 0.58 -4.11
CA GLY A 307 29.53 1.19 -4.02
C GLY A 307 30.13 1.09 -2.61
N SER A 308 29.31 1.30 -1.59
CA SER A 308 29.72 1.18 -0.16
C SER A 308 30.05 -0.26 0.21
N ALA A 309 29.31 -1.23 -0.29
CA ALA A 309 29.59 -2.65 -0.04
C ALA A 309 30.93 -3.10 -0.63
N VAL A 310 31.33 -2.54 -1.79
CA VAL A 310 32.62 -2.82 -2.43
C VAL A 310 33.79 -2.13 -1.73
N SER A 311 33.58 -0.89 -1.22
CA SER A 311 34.63 -0.08 -0.60
C SER A 311 34.79 -0.30 0.92
N GLY A 312 33.89 -1.06 1.55
CA GLY A 312 33.84 -1.21 3.03
C GLY A 312 33.49 0.08 3.78
N ALA A 313 33.09 1.14 3.08
CA ALA A 313 32.69 2.42 3.65
C ALA A 313 31.21 2.39 4.05
N ARG A 314 30.84 3.16 5.09
CA ARG A 314 29.41 3.36 5.40
C ARG A 314 28.79 4.26 4.33
N PRO A 315 27.52 3.99 3.90
CA PRO A 315 26.80 4.86 2.99
C PRO A 315 26.79 6.29 3.55
N GLY A 316 27.21 7.27 2.76
CA GLY A 316 27.17 8.67 3.15
C GLY A 316 25.73 9.17 3.28
N ASP A 317 25.48 10.10 4.21
CA ASP A 317 24.24 10.85 4.33
C ASP A 317 24.07 11.72 3.07
N ARG A 318 23.45 11.19 2.02
CA ARG A 318 22.91 12.08 0.98
C ARG A 318 21.73 12.82 1.59
N ASP A 319 21.87 14.12 1.72
CA ASP A 319 20.76 15.00 2.06
C ASP A 319 19.78 15.01 0.86
N LEU A 320 18.75 14.18 0.97
CA LEU A 320 17.64 14.17 0.00
C LEU A 320 16.83 15.50 0.05
N GLY A 321 17.36 16.49 0.76
CA GLY A 321 16.73 17.76 1.10
C GLY A 321 15.65 17.54 2.17
N PRO A 322 15.41 18.49 3.06
CA PRO A 322 14.28 18.41 3.97
C PRO A 322 13.02 18.34 3.09
N ALA A 323 12.23 17.27 3.25
CA ALA A 323 10.81 17.40 3.05
C ALA A 323 10.41 18.51 4.03
N GLU A 324 10.25 19.76 3.55
CA GLU A 324 9.72 20.80 4.42
C GLU A 324 8.46 20.23 5.06
N PRO A 325 8.34 20.30 6.40
CA PRO A 325 7.13 19.84 7.05
C PRO A 325 6.00 20.65 6.43
N PHE A 326 5.18 20.01 5.62
CA PHE A 326 3.92 20.59 5.18
C PHE A 326 3.27 21.10 6.44
N GLY A 327 3.06 22.41 6.47
CA GLY A 327 2.48 23.07 7.61
C GLY A 327 1.33 22.25 8.13
N THR A 328 1.40 21.87 9.37
CA THR A 328 0.30 21.33 10.15
C THR A 328 -0.71 22.45 10.36
N GLY A 329 -1.28 22.91 9.24
CA GLY A 329 -2.48 23.72 9.20
C GLY A 329 -3.66 22.82 9.49
N ILE A 330 -3.71 22.25 10.69
CA ILE A 330 -4.97 21.94 11.32
C ILE A 330 -5.41 23.27 11.94
N PRO A 331 -6.42 23.97 11.38
CA PRO A 331 -7.00 25.12 12.08
C PRO A 331 -7.69 24.57 13.32
N GLY A 332 -7.19 24.98 14.49
CA GLY A 332 -7.90 25.10 15.76
C GLY A 332 -8.84 23.99 16.16
N VAL A 333 -8.33 22.96 16.85
CA VAL A 333 -9.13 22.35 17.94
C VAL A 333 -8.82 23.21 19.17
N SER A 334 -9.64 24.25 19.41
CA SER A 334 -9.74 24.89 20.71
C SER A 334 -10.19 23.83 21.72
N ALA A 335 -9.41 23.65 22.76
CA ALA A 335 -9.77 22.90 23.94
C ALA A 335 -11.00 23.57 24.59
N GLU A 336 -12.19 23.11 24.30
CA GLU A 336 -13.36 23.41 25.11
C GLU A 336 -13.25 22.62 26.42
N THR A 337 -12.97 23.34 27.47
CA THR A 337 -13.08 22.94 28.88
C THR A 337 -14.49 22.40 29.14
N ARG A 338 -14.61 21.12 29.48
CA ARG A 338 -15.85 20.54 30.01
C ARG A 338 -16.15 21.16 31.38
N PRO A 339 -17.35 21.64 31.63
CA PRO A 339 -17.79 21.98 32.99
C PRO A 339 -17.97 20.68 33.80
N GLY A 340 -17.47 20.71 35.04
CA GLY A 340 -17.59 19.63 36.00
C GLY A 340 -19.05 19.38 36.42
N PRO A 341 -19.34 18.21 37.02
CA PRO A 341 -20.69 17.85 37.42
C PRO A 341 -21.14 18.68 38.64
N VAL A 342 -22.30 19.32 38.50
CA VAL A 342 -23.05 19.90 39.60
C VAL A 342 -23.87 18.76 40.23
N ARG A 343 -23.85 18.74 41.56
CA ARG A 343 -24.44 17.81 42.51
C ARG A 343 -25.87 17.34 42.20
#